data_2c7e4eb68fcbba16b0620836e5a279c2
#
_entry.id   2c7e4eb68fcbba16b0620836e5a279c2
#
_cell.length_a   1.000
_cell.length_b   1.000
_cell.length_c   1.000
_cell.angle_alpha   90.00
_cell.angle_beta   90.00
_cell.angle_gamma   90.00
#
_symmetry.space_group_name_H-M   'P 1'
#
loop_
_entity.id
_entity.type
_entity.pdbx_description
1 polymer ?
#
loop_
_entity_poly.entity_id
_entity_poly.type
_entity_poly.pdbx_seq_one_letter_code
_entity_poly.pdbx_strand_id
1 'polypeptide(L)'
;MSLPADPMTLGSQCRAGAVLISLIGSAVGSAETQAVPGVNCDNCHGNREFVTGVRAPGDTSLFVPSPTLAETAHERLACSDCHRGFDAGFPHQAASKVSPCQACHESEGREWQASIHAPTSAATGDAPNCVGCHGSHLVYRISDRRSPTYSLNVAALCGRCHADPRIIGTYFTAVDKAQARTAVAQYYETVHGHALTGAGLTVSATCNDCHRSHRVLPADSAESSVNRNNIPATCGRCHVGIVEIYAQSAHGAALATGRRNATGHAAPVCVDCHSAHGIVRADEPRWFLGVVDECGTCHERLYETYFETYHGKVNRLGSTLAATCSDCHTPHDMRPATDPASSVFPASRVRTCGGCHPAANANFVRYEPHGDPQDRARYPTLYWTWLFMTILLGGVMAFFGIHTVLWLGRLTLDRAREKRAARSAGRPGPA
;
A
#
# COMPACT_ATOMS: atom_id res chain seq x y z
N MET A 1 -51.46 -23.91 -27.47
CA MET A 1 -51.37 -24.18 -28.90
C MET A 1 -49.92 -24.36 -29.21
N SER A 2 -49.48 -25.58 -29.12
CA SER A 2 -49.11 -26.55 -30.14
C SER A 2 -47.83 -26.16 -30.88
N LEU A 3 -46.78 -26.85 -30.50
CA LEU A 3 -45.58 -27.22 -31.31
C LEU A 3 -46.01 -27.82 -32.64
N PRO A 4 -45.14 -27.91 -33.68
CA PRO A 4 -44.36 -29.13 -33.72
C PRO A 4 -42.88 -29.00 -34.10
N ALA A 5 -42.16 -30.00 -33.70
CA ALA A 5 -40.85 -30.46 -34.14
C ALA A 5 -40.93 -31.07 -35.55
N ASP A 6 -39.83 -31.11 -36.31
CA ASP A 6 -39.09 -32.31 -36.59
C ASP A 6 -38.07 -32.17 -37.77
N PRO A 7 -37.27 -33.18 -38.06
CA PRO A 7 -35.81 -33.02 -38.27
C PRO A 7 -35.42 -33.39 -39.74
N MET A 8 -34.15 -33.12 -40.07
CA MET A 8 -33.55 -33.80 -41.24
C MET A 8 -32.07 -34.15 -40.97
N THR A 9 -31.89 -35.39 -40.80
CA THR A 9 -30.70 -36.20 -41.02
C THR A 9 -30.22 -36.18 -42.49
N LEU A 10 -28.96 -36.42 -42.66
CA LEU A 10 -28.18 -37.12 -43.74
C LEU A 10 -26.85 -36.39 -43.92
N GLY A 11 -25.69 -36.97 -43.95
CA GLY A 11 -25.26 -38.31 -44.17
C GLY A 11 -23.78 -38.28 -44.51
N SER A 12 -23.09 -39.12 -43.83
CA SER A 12 -21.81 -39.75 -44.15
C SER A 12 -21.19 -39.44 -45.51
N GLN A 13 -19.90 -39.10 -45.50
CA GLN A 13 -18.88 -39.85 -46.29
C GLN A 13 -17.46 -39.55 -45.76
N CYS A 14 -16.86 -40.55 -45.15
CA CYS A 14 -15.43 -40.66 -44.92
C CYS A 14 -14.69 -40.76 -46.25
N ARG A 15 -13.70 -39.93 -46.46
CA ARG A 15 -12.56 -40.26 -47.32
C ARG A 15 -11.28 -40.15 -46.50
N ALA A 16 -10.72 -41.31 -46.24
CA ALA A 16 -9.39 -41.46 -45.68
C ALA A 16 -8.35 -40.96 -46.70
N GLY A 17 -7.67 -39.89 -46.37
CA GLY A 17 -6.44 -39.45 -46.99
C GLY A 17 -5.31 -39.69 -46.01
N ALA A 18 -4.56 -40.76 -46.24
CA ALA A 18 -3.34 -41.04 -45.47
C ALA A 18 -2.28 -40.00 -45.86
N VAL A 19 -2.05 -39.04 -44.99
CA VAL A 19 -0.86 -38.19 -45.06
C VAL A 19 0.22 -38.85 -44.21
N LEU A 20 1.23 -39.36 -44.89
CA LEU A 20 2.47 -39.85 -44.31
C LEU A 20 3.20 -38.63 -43.71
N ILE A 21 3.05 -38.41 -42.41
CA ILE A 21 3.90 -37.47 -41.69
C ILE A 21 5.17 -38.25 -41.30
N SER A 22 6.24 -37.95 -42.01
CA SER A 22 7.60 -38.35 -41.62
C SER A 22 7.92 -37.67 -40.28
N LEU A 23 7.90 -38.45 -39.22
CA LEU A 23 8.45 -38.09 -37.92
C LEU A 23 9.98 -38.03 -38.07
N ILE A 24 10.50 -36.85 -38.40
CA ILE A 24 11.88 -36.50 -38.09
C ILE A 24 11.90 -36.28 -36.58
N GLY A 25 12.21 -37.34 -35.85
CA GLY A 25 12.53 -37.28 -34.44
C GLY A 25 13.79 -36.45 -34.26
N SER A 26 13.63 -35.16 -33.99
CA SER A 26 14.69 -34.40 -33.35
C SER A 26 14.86 -35.00 -31.97
N ALA A 27 15.83 -35.87 -31.80
CA ALA A 27 16.35 -36.26 -30.52
C ALA A 27 16.88 -34.98 -29.88
N VAL A 28 16.07 -34.35 -29.03
CA VAL A 28 16.55 -33.44 -28.03
C VAL A 28 17.40 -34.32 -27.12
N GLY A 29 18.69 -34.32 -27.37
CA GLY A 29 19.66 -34.94 -26.50
C GLY A 29 19.51 -34.33 -25.14
N SER A 30 18.88 -35.06 -24.22
CA SER A 30 19.04 -34.83 -22.80
C SER A 30 20.55 -34.84 -22.57
N ALA A 31 21.13 -33.69 -22.30
CA ALA A 31 22.50 -33.60 -21.83
C ALA A 31 22.53 -34.38 -20.52
N GLU A 32 22.89 -35.67 -20.63
CA GLU A 32 23.25 -36.47 -19.45
C GLU A 32 24.35 -35.70 -18.76
N THR A 33 24.00 -35.13 -17.60
CA THR A 33 24.97 -34.61 -16.67
C THR A 33 25.84 -35.79 -16.22
N GLN A 34 27.00 -35.91 -16.84
CA GLN A 34 27.98 -36.88 -16.37
C GLN A 34 28.40 -36.49 -14.95
N ALA A 35 27.76 -37.11 -13.97
CA ALA A 35 28.29 -37.17 -12.62
C ALA A 35 29.70 -37.76 -12.76
N VAL A 36 30.71 -37.06 -12.25
CA VAL A 36 32.09 -37.56 -12.24
C VAL A 36 32.09 -38.82 -11.39
N PRO A 37 32.29 -40.02 -11.94
CA PRO A 37 32.15 -41.26 -11.19
C PRO A 37 33.19 -41.31 -10.09
N GLY A 38 32.77 -41.43 -8.84
CA GLY A 38 33.64 -41.72 -7.69
C GLY A 38 34.10 -40.56 -6.84
N VAL A 39 33.71 -39.30 -7.15
CA VAL A 39 34.04 -38.17 -6.28
C VAL A 39 32.84 -37.78 -5.41
N ASN A 40 32.97 -38.06 -4.11
CA ASN A 40 32.03 -37.54 -3.10
C ASN A 40 32.56 -36.20 -2.58
N CYS A 41 31.92 -35.08 -3.02
CA CYS A 41 32.29 -33.72 -2.61
C CYS A 41 32.27 -33.52 -1.08
N ASP A 42 31.35 -34.25 -0.40
CA ASP A 42 31.20 -34.18 1.06
C ASP A 42 32.41 -34.65 1.81
N ASN A 43 33.24 -35.54 1.25
CA ASN A 43 34.45 -36.00 1.89
C ASN A 43 35.42 -34.87 2.21
N CYS A 44 35.45 -33.83 1.38
CA CYS A 44 36.26 -32.65 1.55
C CYS A 44 35.45 -31.45 2.06
N HIS A 45 34.38 -31.08 1.33
CA HIS A 45 33.57 -29.90 1.64
C HIS A 45 32.66 -30.07 2.86
N GLY A 46 32.31 -31.31 3.23
CA GLY A 46 31.60 -31.65 4.47
C GLY A 46 32.52 -31.73 5.72
N ASN A 47 33.83 -31.72 5.52
CA ASN A 47 34.80 -31.78 6.59
C ASN A 47 35.40 -30.41 6.92
N ARG A 48 34.99 -29.86 8.06
CA ARG A 48 35.42 -28.51 8.51
C ARG A 48 36.94 -28.43 8.70
N GLU A 49 37.54 -29.43 9.27
CA GLU A 49 38.99 -29.44 9.56
C GLU A 49 39.79 -29.46 8.26
N PHE A 50 39.36 -30.27 7.30
CA PHE A 50 39.99 -30.31 5.98
C PHE A 50 39.90 -28.95 5.28
N VAL A 51 38.70 -28.34 5.21
CA VAL A 51 38.51 -27.04 4.57
C VAL A 51 39.32 -25.94 5.22
N THR A 52 39.40 -25.90 6.56
CA THR A 52 40.19 -24.88 7.26
C THR A 52 41.69 -25.16 7.18
N GLY A 53 42.10 -26.39 6.94
CA GLY A 53 43.51 -26.79 6.75
C GLY A 53 44.08 -26.38 5.39
N VAL A 54 43.23 -26.29 4.34
CA VAL A 54 43.65 -25.88 2.98
C VAL A 54 43.44 -24.41 2.67
N ARG A 55 42.83 -23.66 3.58
CA ARG A 55 42.55 -22.23 3.46
C ARG A 55 43.23 -21.44 4.58
N ALA A 56 43.08 -20.11 4.54
CA ALA A 56 43.55 -19.28 5.65
C ALA A 56 42.84 -19.68 6.96
N PRO A 57 43.53 -19.63 8.12
CA PRO A 57 42.92 -19.94 9.41
C PRO A 57 41.61 -19.18 9.63
N GLY A 58 40.54 -19.92 9.91
CA GLY A 58 39.19 -19.36 10.12
C GLY A 58 38.32 -19.16 8.87
N ASP A 59 38.86 -19.34 7.66
CA ASP A 59 38.07 -19.31 6.42
C ASP A 59 37.28 -20.61 6.24
N THR A 60 35.96 -20.53 6.44
CA THR A 60 35.02 -21.64 6.26
C THR A 60 34.18 -21.51 4.99
N SER A 61 34.56 -20.64 4.06
CA SER A 61 33.74 -20.32 2.85
C SER A 61 33.47 -21.52 1.93
N LEU A 62 34.31 -22.53 1.97
CA LEU A 62 34.15 -23.77 1.22
C LEU A 62 33.49 -24.91 2.02
N PHE A 63 33.18 -24.68 3.30
CA PHE A 63 32.56 -25.71 4.13
C PHE A 63 31.06 -25.73 3.88
N VAL A 64 30.55 -26.90 3.45
CA VAL A 64 29.11 -27.16 3.26
C VAL A 64 28.75 -28.35 4.14
N PRO A 65 28.00 -28.14 5.25
CA PRO A 65 27.63 -29.21 6.17
C PRO A 65 26.85 -30.32 5.45
N SER A 66 27.27 -31.57 5.68
CA SER A 66 26.52 -32.74 5.23
C SER A 66 25.44 -33.09 6.29
N PRO A 67 24.20 -33.38 5.97
CA PRO A 67 23.58 -33.56 4.63
C PRO A 67 22.80 -32.31 4.18
N THR A 68 23.47 -31.24 3.85
CA THR A 68 22.86 -29.91 3.58
C THR A 68 21.74 -29.96 2.54
N LEU A 69 21.91 -30.67 1.42
CA LEU A 69 20.89 -30.73 0.38
C LEU A 69 19.69 -31.61 0.75
N ALA A 70 19.89 -32.64 1.56
CA ALA A 70 18.83 -33.61 1.89
C ALA A 70 17.62 -33.00 2.62
N GLU A 71 17.80 -31.83 3.26
CA GLU A 71 16.73 -31.10 3.96
C GLU A 71 16.14 -29.95 3.17
N THR A 72 16.53 -29.78 1.90
CA THR A 72 16.16 -28.61 1.09
C THR A 72 15.13 -28.95 -0.01
N ALA A 73 14.70 -27.93 -0.74
CA ALA A 73 13.88 -28.10 -1.94
C ALA A 73 14.60 -28.88 -3.05
N HIS A 74 15.95 -28.96 -2.97
CA HIS A 74 16.83 -29.60 -3.95
C HIS A 74 17.40 -30.97 -3.45
N GLU A 75 16.71 -31.65 -2.55
CA GLU A 75 17.11 -32.93 -1.94
C GLU A 75 17.52 -34.03 -2.93
N ARG A 76 17.04 -33.93 -4.18
CA ARG A 76 17.32 -34.95 -5.22
C ARG A 76 18.46 -34.56 -6.16
N LEU A 77 19.05 -33.40 -5.99
CA LEU A 77 20.14 -32.92 -6.82
C LEU A 77 21.49 -33.29 -6.24
N ALA A 78 22.45 -33.57 -7.13
CA ALA A 78 23.85 -33.71 -6.77
C ALA A 78 24.56 -32.35 -6.79
N CYS A 79 25.69 -32.22 -6.11
CA CYS A 79 26.51 -31.00 -6.13
C CYS A 79 26.88 -30.59 -7.55
N SER A 80 27.17 -31.58 -8.44
CA SER A 80 27.50 -31.39 -9.84
C SER A 80 26.37 -30.84 -10.72
N ASP A 81 25.11 -30.93 -10.28
CA ASP A 81 23.98 -30.37 -11.04
C ASP A 81 24.01 -28.82 -11.03
N CYS A 82 24.51 -28.26 -9.95
CA CYS A 82 24.74 -26.81 -9.81
C CYS A 82 26.18 -26.43 -10.14
N HIS A 83 27.17 -27.18 -9.64
CA HIS A 83 28.59 -26.92 -9.81
C HIS A 83 29.13 -27.69 -11.01
N ARG A 84 28.98 -27.15 -12.22
CA ARG A 84 29.35 -27.81 -13.49
C ARG A 84 30.82 -27.56 -13.86
N GLY A 85 31.41 -28.54 -14.55
CA GLY A 85 32.74 -28.42 -15.17
C GLY A 85 33.91 -28.58 -14.21
N PHE A 86 33.68 -29.22 -13.06
CA PHE A 86 34.78 -29.68 -12.22
C PHE A 86 35.50 -30.86 -12.88
N ASP A 87 36.82 -30.79 -12.89
CA ASP A 87 37.58 -32.02 -13.02
C ASP A 87 37.71 -32.66 -11.62
N ALA A 88 37.87 -34.00 -11.60
CA ALA A 88 37.98 -34.76 -10.38
C ALA A 88 39.36 -34.60 -9.70
N GLY A 89 40.28 -33.82 -10.24
CA GLY A 89 41.62 -33.59 -9.75
C GLY A 89 41.61 -32.66 -8.52
N PHE A 90 42.48 -32.95 -7.57
CA PHE A 90 42.74 -32.08 -6.42
C PHE A 90 44.13 -31.51 -6.45
N PRO A 91 44.33 -30.22 -6.22
CA PRO A 91 43.31 -29.18 -6.05
C PRO A 91 42.65 -28.80 -7.38
N HIS A 92 41.30 -28.82 -7.43
CA HIS A 92 40.59 -28.26 -8.57
C HIS A 92 40.60 -26.73 -8.53
N GLN A 93 40.61 -26.13 -9.68
CA GLN A 93 40.67 -24.67 -9.76
C GLN A 93 39.37 -24.01 -9.25
N ALA A 94 39.51 -22.87 -8.57
CA ALA A 94 38.41 -22.14 -7.90
C ALA A 94 37.31 -21.59 -8.83
N ALA A 95 37.45 -21.75 -10.15
CA ALA A 95 36.54 -21.22 -11.12
C ALA A 95 35.47 -22.22 -11.56
N SER A 96 34.78 -22.83 -10.64
CA SER A 96 33.57 -23.53 -11.00
C SER A 96 32.50 -22.53 -11.38
N LYS A 97 32.00 -22.62 -12.59
CA LYS A 97 30.80 -21.89 -12.99
C LYS A 97 29.62 -22.57 -12.33
N VAL A 98 29.08 -21.95 -11.27
CA VAL A 98 27.80 -22.38 -10.73
C VAL A 98 26.75 -22.22 -11.85
N SER A 99 26.03 -23.28 -12.13
CA SER A 99 24.92 -23.23 -13.09
C SER A 99 23.91 -22.19 -12.60
N PRO A 100 23.52 -21.22 -13.42
CA PRO A 100 22.54 -20.25 -13.00
C PRO A 100 21.23 -20.96 -12.66
N CYS A 101 20.56 -20.52 -11.58
CA CYS A 101 19.27 -21.08 -11.16
C CYS A 101 18.24 -21.10 -12.30
N GLN A 102 18.33 -20.14 -13.20
CA GLN A 102 17.51 -19.98 -14.40
C GLN A 102 17.60 -21.17 -15.40
N ALA A 103 18.65 -22.00 -15.30
CA ALA A 103 18.75 -23.18 -16.15
C ALA A 103 17.64 -24.21 -15.89
N CYS A 104 17.06 -24.19 -14.69
CA CYS A 104 15.92 -25.01 -14.30
C CYS A 104 14.69 -24.16 -13.95
N HIS A 105 14.88 -22.96 -13.41
CA HIS A 105 13.85 -21.99 -13.01
C HIS A 105 13.74 -20.87 -14.07
N GLU A 106 13.40 -21.26 -15.30
CA GLU A 106 13.43 -20.34 -16.45
C GLU A 106 12.38 -19.22 -16.35
N SER A 107 11.19 -19.53 -15.86
CA SER A 107 10.10 -18.55 -15.69
C SER A 107 10.45 -17.49 -14.66
N GLU A 108 10.91 -17.91 -13.50
CA GLU A 108 11.33 -17.04 -12.40
C GLU A 108 12.55 -16.20 -12.78
N GLY A 109 13.46 -16.81 -13.55
CA GLY A 109 14.62 -16.14 -14.11
C GLY A 109 14.25 -15.02 -15.07
N ARG A 110 13.29 -15.24 -15.98
CA ARG A 110 12.78 -14.20 -16.90
C ARG A 110 12.07 -13.08 -16.13
N GLU A 111 11.24 -13.41 -15.15
CA GLU A 111 10.58 -12.43 -14.30
C GLU A 111 11.58 -11.57 -13.54
N TRP A 112 12.61 -12.20 -12.94
CA TRP A 112 13.64 -11.47 -12.21
C TRP A 112 14.46 -10.55 -13.14
N GLN A 113 14.79 -11.00 -14.36
CA GLN A 113 15.49 -10.15 -15.33
C GLN A 113 14.69 -8.91 -15.72
N ALA A 114 13.37 -8.99 -15.71
CA ALA A 114 12.48 -7.85 -15.95
C ALA A 114 12.24 -6.99 -14.68
N SER A 115 12.76 -7.40 -13.53
CA SER A 115 12.60 -6.70 -12.25
C SER A 115 13.59 -5.54 -12.13
N ILE A 116 13.24 -4.54 -11.33
CA ILE A 116 14.13 -3.44 -10.94
C ILE A 116 15.41 -3.92 -10.22
N HIS A 117 15.37 -5.12 -9.63
CA HIS A 117 16.53 -5.68 -8.94
C HIS A 117 17.63 -6.19 -9.88
N ALA A 118 17.29 -6.66 -11.09
CA ALA A 118 18.27 -7.26 -11.99
C ALA A 118 19.35 -6.28 -12.49
N PRO A 119 19.03 -5.10 -13.03
CA PRO A 119 20.04 -4.15 -13.47
C PRO A 119 20.88 -3.62 -12.30
N THR A 120 20.28 -3.39 -11.13
CA THR A 120 21.01 -2.95 -9.94
C THR A 120 21.99 -4.01 -9.46
N SER A 121 21.60 -5.30 -9.47
CA SER A 121 22.48 -6.41 -9.12
C SER A 121 23.67 -6.52 -10.08
N ALA A 122 23.44 -6.36 -11.37
CA ALA A 122 24.50 -6.41 -12.39
C ALA A 122 25.49 -5.25 -12.28
N ALA A 123 25.00 -4.05 -11.93
CA ALA A 123 25.79 -2.84 -11.89
C ALA A 123 26.64 -2.68 -10.62
N THR A 124 26.11 -3.08 -9.46
CA THR A 124 26.69 -2.74 -8.17
C THR A 124 26.89 -3.95 -7.22
N GLY A 125 26.23 -5.06 -7.49
CA GLY A 125 26.18 -6.22 -6.61
C GLY A 125 25.36 -6.01 -5.32
N ASP A 126 24.79 -4.84 -5.09
CA ASP A 126 24.03 -4.52 -3.89
C ASP A 126 22.60 -5.07 -3.89
N ALA A 127 21.98 -5.19 -5.09
CA ALA A 127 20.64 -5.74 -5.19
C ALA A 127 20.64 -7.27 -5.07
N PRO A 128 19.56 -7.87 -4.56
CA PRO A 128 19.48 -9.29 -4.37
C PRO A 128 19.39 -10.03 -5.73
N ASN A 129 20.15 -11.09 -5.84
CA ASN A 129 19.96 -12.13 -6.84
C ASN A 129 19.17 -13.32 -6.22
N CYS A 130 19.05 -14.43 -6.93
CA CYS A 130 18.32 -15.60 -6.44
C CYS A 130 18.81 -16.06 -5.06
N VAL A 131 20.13 -16.16 -4.89
CA VAL A 131 20.74 -16.59 -3.60
C VAL A 131 20.54 -15.58 -2.48
N GLY A 132 20.47 -14.30 -2.81
CA GLY A 132 20.24 -13.24 -1.82
C GLY A 132 18.86 -13.35 -1.13
N CYS A 133 17.89 -13.90 -1.83
CA CYS A 133 16.54 -14.13 -1.28
C CYS A 133 16.33 -15.56 -0.79
N HIS A 134 16.81 -16.57 -1.54
CA HIS A 134 16.50 -17.98 -1.28
C HIS A 134 17.60 -18.74 -0.51
N GLY A 135 18.77 -18.13 -0.35
CA GLY A 135 19.96 -18.83 0.14
C GLY A 135 20.72 -19.58 -0.96
N SER A 136 21.86 -20.15 -0.64
CA SER A 136 22.72 -20.88 -1.60
C SER A 136 22.55 -22.40 -1.50
N HIS A 137 23.04 -22.99 -0.41
CA HIS A 137 22.99 -24.44 -0.18
C HIS A 137 21.78 -24.86 0.65
N LEU A 138 21.29 -24.02 1.54
CA LEU A 138 20.08 -24.24 2.35
C LEU A 138 18.86 -23.58 1.72
N VAL A 139 18.50 -24.00 0.50
CA VAL A 139 17.32 -23.50 -0.23
C VAL A 139 16.10 -24.28 0.24
N TYR A 140 15.47 -23.81 1.30
CA TYR A 140 14.26 -24.43 1.83
C TYR A 140 13.03 -24.15 0.97
N ARG A 141 12.04 -25.05 1.02
CA ARG A 141 10.71 -24.80 0.41
C ARG A 141 10.06 -23.56 1.03
N ILE A 142 9.28 -22.84 0.24
CA ILE A 142 8.58 -21.62 0.73
C ILE A 142 7.62 -21.91 1.89
N SER A 143 7.18 -23.16 2.04
CA SER A 143 6.33 -23.62 3.16
C SER A 143 7.13 -23.98 4.43
N ASP A 144 8.44 -24.05 4.36
CA ASP A 144 9.32 -24.34 5.50
C ASP A 144 9.62 -23.04 6.27
N ARG A 145 9.41 -23.05 7.57
CA ARG A 145 9.68 -21.88 8.44
C ARG A 145 11.13 -21.41 8.44
N ARG A 146 12.06 -22.28 8.06
CA ARG A 146 13.49 -21.95 7.92
C ARG A 146 13.79 -21.16 6.65
N SER A 147 12.89 -21.20 5.66
CA SER A 147 13.07 -20.45 4.41
C SER A 147 13.05 -18.95 4.65
N PRO A 148 14.03 -18.18 4.14
CA PRO A 148 13.96 -16.73 4.18
C PRO A 148 12.70 -16.16 3.48
N THR A 149 12.14 -16.91 2.53
CA THR A 149 10.94 -16.54 1.76
C THR A 149 9.64 -17.13 2.32
N TYR A 150 9.69 -17.76 3.51
CA TYR A 150 8.48 -18.12 4.24
C TYR A 150 7.70 -16.86 4.68
N SER A 151 6.37 -16.88 4.65
CA SER A 151 5.53 -15.69 4.86
C SER A 151 5.95 -14.85 6.08
N LEU A 152 6.24 -15.48 7.23
CA LEU A 152 6.68 -14.77 8.45
C LEU A 152 8.06 -14.09 8.31
N ASN A 153 8.88 -14.52 7.36
CA ASN A 153 10.26 -14.04 7.19
C ASN A 153 10.37 -12.98 6.07
N VAL A 154 9.37 -12.87 5.17
CA VAL A 154 9.44 -12.00 3.98
C VAL A 154 9.71 -10.55 4.34
N ALA A 155 8.99 -9.99 5.33
CA ALA A 155 9.17 -8.59 5.70
C ALA A 155 10.59 -8.30 6.23
N ALA A 156 11.14 -9.22 7.04
CA ALA A 156 12.52 -9.13 7.52
C ALA A 156 13.53 -9.31 6.38
N LEU A 157 13.26 -10.22 5.44
CA LEU A 157 14.09 -10.44 4.24
C LEU A 157 14.20 -9.17 3.40
N CYS A 158 13.07 -8.58 3.02
CA CYS A 158 13.03 -7.33 2.25
C CYS A 158 13.67 -6.18 3.05
N GLY A 159 13.41 -6.13 4.35
CA GLY A 159 13.90 -5.12 5.28
C GLY A 159 15.43 -5.07 5.40
N ARG A 160 16.15 -6.15 5.11
CA ARG A 160 17.63 -6.13 5.11
C ARG A 160 18.22 -5.04 4.21
N CYS A 161 17.54 -4.75 3.09
CA CYS A 161 17.95 -3.70 2.17
C CYS A 161 17.02 -2.48 2.27
N HIS A 162 15.69 -2.70 2.32
CA HIS A 162 14.70 -1.62 2.32
C HIS A 162 14.55 -0.89 3.66
N ALA A 163 15.30 -1.27 4.70
CA ALA A 163 15.47 -0.48 5.92
C ALA A 163 16.92 0.01 6.11
N ASP A 164 17.85 -0.35 5.21
CA ASP A 164 19.25 0.11 5.27
C ASP A 164 19.38 1.54 4.75
N PRO A 165 19.79 2.51 5.58
CA PRO A 165 19.95 3.91 5.19
C PRO A 165 20.91 4.12 4.02
N ARG A 166 21.95 3.26 3.88
CA ARG A 166 22.93 3.32 2.79
C ARG A 166 22.26 2.96 1.47
N ILE A 167 21.52 1.86 1.42
CA ILE A 167 20.79 1.41 0.23
C ILE A 167 19.75 2.45 -0.17
N ILE A 168 18.93 2.90 0.79
CA ILE A 168 17.92 3.94 0.56
C ILE A 168 18.58 5.24 0.08
N GLY A 169 19.71 5.63 0.69
CA GLY A 169 20.45 6.83 0.31
C GLY A 169 20.98 6.79 -1.12
N THR A 170 21.35 5.61 -1.60
CA THR A 170 22.01 5.42 -2.90
C THR A 170 21.01 5.26 -4.06
N TYR A 171 19.95 4.46 -3.86
CA TYR A 171 19.13 3.97 -4.97
C TYR A 171 17.73 4.59 -5.06
N PHE A 172 17.28 5.29 -4.02
CA PHE A 172 15.95 5.89 -4.02
C PHE A 172 15.99 7.37 -4.37
N THR A 173 14.95 7.86 -5.04
CA THR A 173 14.77 9.30 -5.29
C THR A 173 14.50 10.07 -4.00
N ALA A 174 14.61 11.39 -3.99
CA ALA A 174 14.34 12.19 -2.79
C ALA A 174 12.92 12.01 -2.25
N VAL A 175 11.93 11.85 -3.15
CA VAL A 175 10.52 11.62 -2.80
C VAL A 175 10.34 10.23 -2.20
N ASP A 176 10.93 9.20 -2.82
CA ASP A 176 10.78 7.82 -2.39
C ASP A 176 11.53 7.51 -1.10
N LYS A 177 12.62 8.24 -0.79
CA LYS A 177 13.43 8.04 0.43
C LYS A 177 12.62 8.14 1.73
N ALA A 178 11.71 9.10 1.81
CA ALA A 178 10.90 9.29 3.01
C ALA A 178 9.98 8.08 3.24
N GLN A 179 9.31 7.62 2.19
CA GLN A 179 8.41 6.48 2.25
C GLN A 179 9.18 5.16 2.45
N ALA A 180 10.29 4.96 1.75
CA ALA A 180 11.10 3.75 1.86
C ALA A 180 11.66 3.54 3.27
N ARG A 181 12.09 4.61 3.95
CA ARG A 181 12.64 4.55 5.32
C ARG A 181 11.65 4.01 6.34
N THR A 182 10.37 4.18 6.12
CA THR A 182 9.32 3.82 7.09
C THR A 182 8.51 2.61 6.65
N ALA A 183 8.54 2.24 5.36
CA ALA A 183 7.66 1.23 4.78
C ALA A 183 7.70 -0.13 5.53
N VAL A 184 8.90 -0.61 5.86
CA VAL A 184 9.05 -1.90 6.57
C VAL A 184 8.55 -1.80 8.01
N ALA A 185 8.87 -0.71 8.72
CA ALA A 185 8.39 -0.48 10.08
C ALA A 185 6.87 -0.29 10.11
N GLN A 186 6.34 0.50 9.20
CA GLN A 186 4.90 0.72 9.06
C GLN A 186 4.14 -0.56 8.74
N TYR A 187 4.72 -1.46 7.89
CA TYR A 187 4.09 -2.73 7.58
C TYR A 187 3.80 -3.56 8.85
N TYR A 188 4.74 -3.63 9.80
CA TYR A 188 4.52 -4.36 11.05
C TYR A 188 3.37 -3.78 11.90
N GLU A 189 3.06 -2.49 11.74
CA GLU A 189 1.96 -1.81 12.41
C GLU A 189 0.63 -1.90 11.64
N THR A 190 0.62 -2.54 10.45
CA THR A 190 -0.60 -2.71 9.66
C THR A 190 -1.46 -3.86 10.16
N VAL A 191 -2.74 -3.88 9.73
CA VAL A 191 -3.63 -5.03 9.94
C VAL A 191 -3.02 -6.33 9.40
N HIS A 192 -2.31 -6.25 8.27
CA HIS A 192 -1.65 -7.40 7.65
C HIS A 192 -0.44 -7.87 8.48
N GLY A 193 0.40 -6.94 8.91
CA GLY A 193 1.57 -7.23 9.75
C GLY A 193 1.17 -7.81 11.11
N HIS A 194 0.19 -7.22 11.78
CA HIS A 194 -0.34 -7.75 13.05
C HIS A 194 -0.99 -9.12 12.89
N ALA A 195 -1.78 -9.33 11.83
CA ALA A 195 -2.39 -10.63 11.57
C ALA A 195 -1.33 -11.71 11.31
N LEU A 196 -0.27 -11.37 10.58
CA LEU A 196 0.82 -12.28 10.29
C LEU A 196 1.66 -12.59 11.53
N THR A 197 2.21 -11.58 12.18
CA THR A 197 3.23 -11.74 13.25
C THR A 197 2.61 -11.95 14.63
N GLY A 198 1.50 -11.30 14.93
CA GLY A 198 0.81 -11.39 16.21
C GLY A 198 -0.14 -12.58 16.29
N ALA A 199 -0.93 -12.84 15.24
CA ALA A 199 -1.90 -13.93 15.20
C ALA A 199 -1.40 -15.18 14.46
N GLY A 200 -0.24 -15.13 13.80
CA GLY A 200 0.32 -16.25 13.04
C GLY A 200 -0.46 -16.60 11.77
N LEU A 201 -1.24 -15.65 11.23
CA LEU A 201 -2.07 -15.85 10.05
C LEU A 201 -1.22 -15.76 8.77
N THR A 202 -0.63 -16.88 8.36
CA THR A 202 0.33 -16.97 7.24
C THR A 202 -0.25 -16.66 5.86
N VAL A 203 -1.58 -16.54 5.75
CA VAL A 203 -2.29 -16.09 4.54
C VAL A 203 -2.44 -14.57 4.48
N SER A 204 -2.04 -13.84 5.53
CA SER A 204 -2.03 -12.39 5.53
C SER A 204 -1.03 -11.86 4.52
N ALA A 205 -1.38 -10.75 3.85
CA ALA A 205 -0.55 -10.17 2.81
C ALA A 205 0.82 -9.74 3.33
N THR A 206 1.86 -10.06 2.57
CA THR A 206 3.26 -9.68 2.78
C THR A 206 3.74 -8.77 1.64
N CYS A 207 4.98 -8.31 1.69
CA CYS A 207 5.52 -7.39 0.68
C CYS A 207 5.34 -7.91 -0.76
N ASN A 208 5.62 -9.20 -0.98
CA ASN A 208 5.53 -9.81 -2.31
C ASN A 208 4.10 -10.06 -2.79
N ASP A 209 3.10 -10.02 -1.91
CA ASP A 209 1.70 -10.11 -2.33
C ASP A 209 1.24 -8.83 -3.03
N CYS A 210 1.80 -7.69 -2.65
CA CYS A 210 1.55 -6.42 -3.31
C CYS A 210 2.55 -6.18 -4.45
N HIS A 211 3.85 -6.37 -4.21
CA HIS A 211 4.93 -6.01 -5.14
C HIS A 211 5.36 -7.11 -6.11
N ARG A 212 4.78 -8.32 -6.00
CA ARG A 212 5.26 -9.55 -6.66
C ARG A 212 6.58 -10.05 -6.09
N SER A 213 6.89 -11.33 -6.39
CA SER A 213 8.10 -11.99 -5.87
C SER A 213 9.31 -11.74 -6.75
N HIS A 214 9.23 -12.11 -8.03
CA HIS A 214 10.36 -12.07 -8.95
C HIS A 214 10.32 -10.86 -9.87
N ARG A 215 9.12 -10.40 -10.27
CA ARG A 215 8.94 -9.26 -11.15
C ARG A 215 8.52 -8.02 -10.37
N VAL A 216 9.43 -7.50 -9.57
CA VAL A 216 9.21 -6.23 -8.83
C VAL A 216 9.46 -5.07 -9.78
N LEU A 217 8.43 -4.27 -10.06
CA LEU A 217 8.48 -3.15 -10.98
C LEU A 217 8.25 -1.82 -10.25
N PRO A 218 8.80 -0.70 -10.78
CA PRO A 218 8.49 0.64 -10.29
C PRO A 218 6.98 0.90 -10.35
N ALA A 219 6.46 1.71 -9.42
CA ALA A 219 5.02 1.99 -9.32
C ALA A 219 4.45 2.73 -10.55
N ASP A 220 5.27 3.49 -11.26
CA ASP A 220 4.91 4.21 -12.48
C ASP A 220 4.85 3.30 -13.73
N SER A 221 5.46 2.11 -13.68
CA SER A 221 5.34 1.13 -14.76
C SER A 221 3.90 0.64 -14.89
N ALA A 222 3.34 0.68 -16.10
CA ALA A 222 1.96 0.23 -16.36
C ALA A 222 1.68 -1.23 -15.98
N GLU A 223 2.72 -2.07 -16.00
CA GLU A 223 2.63 -3.50 -15.68
C GLU A 223 2.88 -3.80 -14.19
N SER A 224 3.28 -2.81 -13.41
CA SER A 224 3.50 -2.97 -11.97
C SER A 224 2.20 -3.29 -11.25
N SER A 225 2.22 -4.30 -10.37
CA SER A 225 1.06 -4.63 -9.54
C SER A 225 0.67 -3.49 -8.58
N VAL A 226 1.61 -2.60 -8.28
CA VAL A 226 1.38 -1.42 -7.45
C VAL A 226 1.22 -0.14 -8.28
N ASN A 227 1.11 -0.25 -9.61
CA ASN A 227 0.65 0.86 -10.43
C ASN A 227 -0.77 1.24 -10.04
N ARG A 228 -1.07 2.54 -10.03
CA ARG A 228 -2.38 3.06 -9.61
C ARG A 228 -3.56 2.32 -10.25
N ASN A 229 -3.47 2.06 -11.55
CA ASN A 229 -4.55 1.40 -12.28
C ASN A 229 -4.71 -0.09 -11.91
N ASN A 230 -3.67 -0.71 -11.37
CA ASN A 230 -3.63 -2.13 -11.00
C ASN A 230 -3.90 -2.36 -9.50
N ILE A 231 -3.89 -1.32 -8.67
CA ILE A 231 -4.14 -1.42 -7.21
C ILE A 231 -5.44 -2.18 -6.90
N PRO A 232 -6.60 -1.87 -7.52
CA PRO A 232 -7.83 -2.62 -7.22
C PRO A 232 -7.69 -4.12 -7.50
N ALA A 233 -7.07 -4.49 -8.63
CA ALA A 233 -6.84 -5.89 -8.97
C ALA A 233 -5.86 -6.57 -7.99
N THR A 234 -4.86 -5.86 -7.49
CA THR A 234 -3.90 -6.37 -6.51
C THR A 234 -4.56 -6.64 -5.16
N CYS A 235 -5.32 -5.69 -4.63
CA CYS A 235 -6.09 -5.86 -3.40
C CYS A 235 -7.20 -6.91 -3.58
N GLY A 236 -7.84 -6.93 -4.75
CA GLY A 236 -8.94 -7.82 -5.10
C GLY A 236 -8.58 -9.31 -5.12
N ARG A 237 -7.30 -9.67 -5.14
CA ARG A 237 -6.89 -11.09 -5.02
C ARG A 237 -7.38 -11.72 -3.71
N CYS A 238 -7.56 -10.92 -2.67
CA CYS A 238 -8.08 -11.34 -1.37
C CYS A 238 -9.39 -10.63 -1.02
N HIS A 239 -9.53 -9.33 -1.34
CA HIS A 239 -10.68 -8.48 -1.05
C HIS A 239 -11.67 -8.41 -2.22
N VAL A 240 -12.04 -9.58 -2.78
CA VAL A 240 -12.87 -9.70 -4.00
C VAL A 240 -14.16 -8.89 -3.91
N GLY A 241 -14.97 -9.09 -2.87
CA GLY A 241 -16.27 -8.42 -2.73
C GLY A 241 -16.15 -6.90 -2.59
N ILE A 242 -15.08 -6.40 -1.99
CA ILE A 242 -14.83 -4.96 -1.87
C ILE A 242 -14.52 -4.36 -3.24
N VAL A 243 -13.71 -5.05 -4.05
CA VAL A 243 -13.37 -4.56 -5.39
C VAL A 243 -14.58 -4.59 -6.33
N GLU A 244 -15.46 -5.60 -6.22
CA GLU A 244 -16.71 -5.65 -6.97
C GLU A 244 -17.62 -4.45 -6.65
N ILE A 245 -17.75 -4.10 -5.37
CA ILE A 245 -18.50 -2.92 -4.92
C ILE A 245 -17.85 -1.63 -5.40
N TYR A 246 -16.53 -1.50 -5.21
CA TYR A 246 -15.77 -0.33 -5.66
C TYR A 246 -15.91 -0.10 -7.17
N ALA A 247 -15.87 -1.15 -7.99
CA ALA A 247 -15.98 -1.04 -9.44
C ALA A 247 -17.33 -0.41 -9.88
N GLN A 248 -18.40 -0.56 -9.09
CA GLN A 248 -19.72 0.03 -9.34
C GLN A 248 -19.85 1.46 -8.81
N SER A 249 -18.89 1.93 -8.01
CA SER A 249 -18.90 3.28 -7.44
C SER A 249 -18.55 4.35 -8.47
N ALA A 250 -18.82 5.63 -8.13
CA ALA A 250 -18.38 6.77 -8.93
C ALA A 250 -16.84 6.81 -9.11
N HIS A 251 -16.11 6.37 -8.10
CA HIS A 251 -14.64 6.31 -8.13
C HIS A 251 -14.14 5.19 -9.04
N GLY A 252 -14.71 3.99 -8.94
CA GLY A 252 -14.35 2.88 -9.81
C GLY A 252 -14.68 3.16 -11.28
N ALA A 253 -15.84 3.73 -11.56
CA ALA A 253 -16.23 4.16 -12.91
C ALA A 253 -15.31 5.26 -13.47
N ALA A 254 -14.87 6.19 -12.62
CA ALA A 254 -13.91 7.22 -13.02
C ALA A 254 -12.52 6.64 -13.29
N LEU A 255 -12.06 5.67 -12.49
CA LEU A 255 -10.80 4.95 -12.72
C LEU A 255 -10.85 4.20 -14.07
N ALA A 256 -11.91 3.44 -14.32
CA ALA A 256 -12.06 2.64 -15.54
C ALA A 256 -12.05 3.50 -16.83
N THR A 257 -12.53 4.74 -16.73
CA THR A 257 -12.58 5.68 -17.87
C THR A 257 -11.40 6.67 -17.91
N GLY A 258 -10.49 6.64 -16.93
CA GLY A 258 -9.42 7.62 -16.79
C GLY A 258 -9.90 9.04 -16.49
N ARG A 259 -11.15 9.19 -16.05
CA ARG A 259 -11.76 10.50 -15.78
C ARG A 259 -11.11 11.14 -14.55
N ARG A 260 -10.84 12.43 -14.66
CA ARG A 260 -10.35 13.27 -13.56
C ARG A 260 -11.49 14.13 -13.01
N ASN A 261 -11.38 14.57 -11.75
CA ASN A 261 -12.31 15.52 -11.17
C ASN A 261 -12.08 16.93 -11.73
N ALA A 262 -12.88 17.90 -11.30
CA ALA A 262 -12.81 19.30 -11.76
C ALA A 262 -11.48 19.98 -11.42
N THR A 263 -10.78 19.54 -10.38
CA THR A 263 -9.46 20.04 -9.95
C THR A 263 -8.29 19.25 -10.56
N GLY A 264 -8.59 18.29 -11.47
CA GLY A 264 -7.57 17.53 -12.20
C GLY A 264 -7.05 16.29 -11.48
N HIS A 265 -7.56 15.94 -10.30
CA HIS A 265 -7.17 14.72 -9.57
C HIS A 265 -7.68 13.46 -10.26
N ALA A 266 -6.86 12.43 -10.33
CA ALA A 266 -7.27 11.10 -10.77
C ALA A 266 -8.24 10.46 -9.76
N ALA A 267 -9.04 9.50 -10.22
CA ALA A 267 -9.92 8.74 -9.34
C ALA A 267 -9.14 8.07 -8.20
N PRO A 268 -9.63 8.13 -6.94
CA PRO A 268 -8.96 7.49 -5.83
C PRO A 268 -9.01 5.97 -5.97
N VAL A 269 -7.94 5.31 -5.54
CA VAL A 269 -7.84 3.85 -5.41
C VAL A 269 -7.66 3.47 -3.94
N CYS A 270 -7.61 2.18 -3.64
CA CYS A 270 -7.61 1.68 -2.26
C CYS A 270 -6.59 2.39 -1.35
N VAL A 271 -5.37 2.60 -1.85
CA VAL A 271 -4.27 3.20 -1.07
C VAL A 271 -4.39 4.70 -0.82
N ASP A 272 -5.28 5.40 -1.53
CA ASP A 272 -5.51 6.83 -1.29
C ASP A 272 -6.36 7.06 -0.03
N CYS A 273 -7.15 6.06 0.37
CA CYS A 273 -7.92 6.10 1.62
C CYS A 273 -7.27 5.27 2.74
N HIS A 274 -6.70 4.10 2.38
CA HIS A 274 -6.17 3.14 3.35
C HIS A 274 -4.66 3.22 3.55
N SER A 275 -3.98 4.13 2.84
CA SER A 275 -2.51 4.19 2.70
C SER A 275 -1.91 2.92 2.07
N ALA A 276 -0.61 2.93 1.73
CA ALA A 276 0.07 1.79 1.12
C ALA A 276 0.74 0.88 2.16
N HIS A 277 1.56 1.46 3.02
CA HIS A 277 2.37 0.72 4.00
C HIS A 277 1.91 0.91 5.45
N GLY A 278 0.90 1.74 5.69
CA GLY A 278 0.35 2.01 7.02
C GLY A 278 -1.14 1.65 7.13
N ILE A 279 -1.57 0.55 6.53
CA ILE A 279 -2.98 0.12 6.51
C ILE A 279 -3.43 -0.25 7.92
N VAL A 280 -4.28 0.61 8.50
CA VAL A 280 -4.85 0.39 9.83
C VAL A 280 -6.28 -0.15 9.73
N ARG A 281 -6.81 -0.64 10.84
CA ARG A 281 -8.21 -1.08 10.93
C ARG A 281 -9.14 0.12 10.77
N ALA A 282 -10.21 -0.06 9.98
CA ALA A 282 -11.19 1.00 9.73
C ALA A 282 -12.08 1.33 10.96
N ASP A 283 -12.04 0.50 12.00
CA ASP A 283 -12.72 0.72 13.29
C ASP A 283 -11.81 1.39 14.35
N GLU A 284 -10.55 1.68 14.02
CA GLU A 284 -9.67 2.42 14.93
C GLU A 284 -9.97 3.93 14.93
N PRO A 285 -9.95 4.58 16.11
CA PRO A 285 -10.21 6.02 16.22
C PRO A 285 -9.33 6.88 15.30
N ARG A 286 -8.06 6.55 15.18
CA ARG A 286 -7.11 7.29 14.33
C ARG A 286 -7.49 7.25 12.85
N TRP A 287 -8.00 6.11 12.35
CA TRP A 287 -8.46 6.00 10.97
C TRP A 287 -9.76 6.77 10.78
N PHE A 288 -10.71 6.58 11.71
CA PHE A 288 -12.02 7.20 11.66
C PHE A 288 -11.94 8.74 11.65
N LEU A 289 -11.03 9.32 12.46
CA LEU A 289 -10.82 10.77 12.50
C LEU A 289 -10.05 11.28 11.28
N GLY A 290 -9.12 10.48 10.72
CA GLY A 290 -8.27 10.87 9.61
C GLY A 290 -8.92 10.71 8.23
N VAL A 291 -9.90 9.81 8.06
CA VAL A 291 -10.48 9.51 6.74
C VAL A 291 -11.17 10.71 6.08
N VAL A 292 -11.66 11.65 6.88
CA VAL A 292 -12.28 12.88 6.37
C VAL A 292 -11.25 13.75 5.64
N ASP A 293 -10.02 13.81 6.15
CA ASP A 293 -8.93 14.56 5.53
C ASP A 293 -8.55 13.95 4.18
N GLU A 294 -8.54 12.61 4.07
CA GLU A 294 -8.30 11.92 2.79
C GLU A 294 -9.35 12.28 1.73
N CYS A 295 -10.62 12.40 2.12
CA CYS A 295 -11.67 12.88 1.21
C CYS A 295 -11.40 14.32 0.76
N GLY A 296 -10.94 15.16 1.71
CA GLY A 296 -10.63 16.58 1.50
C GLY A 296 -9.55 16.84 0.46
N THR A 297 -8.60 15.91 0.27
CA THR A 297 -7.51 16.06 -0.72
C THR A 297 -8.02 16.25 -2.15
N CYS A 298 -9.19 15.71 -2.47
CA CYS A 298 -9.82 15.82 -3.79
C CYS A 298 -11.15 16.57 -3.77
N HIS A 299 -11.83 16.62 -2.63
CA HIS A 299 -13.15 17.23 -2.43
C HIS A 299 -13.07 18.45 -1.49
N GLU A 300 -12.11 19.35 -1.72
CA GLU A 300 -11.77 20.47 -0.84
C GLU A 300 -13.00 21.29 -0.40
N ARG A 301 -13.86 21.69 -1.36
CA ARG A 301 -15.05 22.49 -1.04
C ARG A 301 -16.07 21.73 -0.18
N LEU A 302 -16.24 20.43 -0.41
CA LEU A 302 -17.15 19.60 0.38
C LEU A 302 -16.58 19.31 1.77
N TYR A 303 -15.27 19.20 1.89
CA TYR A 303 -14.55 19.11 3.14
C TYR A 303 -14.74 20.38 3.99
N GLU A 304 -14.54 21.57 3.42
CA GLU A 304 -14.76 22.84 4.12
C GLU A 304 -16.20 22.95 4.63
N THR A 305 -17.19 22.70 3.77
CA THR A 305 -18.60 22.80 4.15
C THR A 305 -19.03 21.73 5.18
N TYR A 306 -18.41 20.53 5.14
CA TYR A 306 -18.64 19.53 6.18
C TYR A 306 -18.25 20.05 7.56
N PHE A 307 -17.10 20.72 7.69
CA PHE A 307 -16.67 21.28 8.99
C PHE A 307 -17.48 22.50 9.47
N GLU A 308 -18.33 23.07 8.62
CA GLU A 308 -19.33 24.04 9.07
C GLU A 308 -20.56 23.37 9.71
N THR A 309 -20.73 22.06 9.51
CA THR A 309 -21.83 21.29 10.12
C THR A 309 -21.54 20.93 11.58
N TYR A 310 -22.59 20.53 12.29
CA TYR A 310 -22.42 19.98 13.66
C TYR A 310 -21.56 18.72 13.67
N HIS A 311 -21.78 17.79 12.72
CA HIS A 311 -20.98 16.57 12.60
C HIS A 311 -19.49 16.88 12.43
N GLY A 312 -19.16 17.77 11.52
CA GLY A 312 -17.78 18.16 11.26
C GLY A 312 -17.12 18.85 12.45
N LYS A 313 -17.84 19.75 13.14
CA LYS A 313 -17.30 20.43 14.34
C LYS A 313 -17.03 19.45 15.47
N VAL A 314 -17.93 18.51 15.71
CA VAL A 314 -17.77 17.50 16.78
C VAL A 314 -16.68 16.48 16.40
N ASN A 315 -16.58 16.09 15.12
CA ASN A 315 -15.49 15.25 14.61
C ASN A 315 -14.13 15.92 14.81
N ARG A 316 -14.00 17.22 14.47
CA ARG A 316 -12.76 18.00 14.68
C ARG A 316 -12.35 18.09 16.15
N LEU A 317 -13.30 17.96 17.08
CA LEU A 317 -13.03 17.89 18.51
C LEU A 317 -12.65 16.46 18.98
N GLY A 318 -12.48 15.52 18.07
CA GLY A 318 -12.01 14.16 18.35
C GLY A 318 -13.12 13.13 18.64
N SER A 319 -14.39 13.47 18.38
CA SER A 319 -15.47 12.49 18.55
C SER A 319 -15.54 11.51 17.41
N THR A 320 -15.50 10.23 17.72
CA THR A 320 -15.70 9.11 16.80
C THR A 320 -17.17 8.71 16.62
N LEU A 321 -18.09 9.40 17.30
CA LEU A 321 -19.53 9.15 17.18
C LEU A 321 -20.21 10.07 16.14
N ALA A 322 -19.51 11.12 15.71
CA ALA A 322 -20.02 12.03 14.70
C ALA A 322 -19.90 11.39 13.31
N ALA A 323 -20.99 11.43 12.52
CA ALA A 323 -20.97 10.91 11.14
C ALA A 323 -19.89 11.59 10.30
N THR A 324 -19.09 10.79 9.60
CA THR A 324 -18.10 11.22 8.62
C THR A 324 -18.67 11.16 7.20
N CYS A 325 -17.85 11.48 6.21
CA CYS A 325 -18.25 11.40 4.81
C CYS A 325 -18.76 9.99 4.44
N SER A 326 -18.04 8.95 4.87
CA SER A 326 -18.35 7.55 4.55
C SER A 326 -19.63 7.02 5.21
N ASP A 327 -20.05 7.61 6.34
CA ASP A 327 -21.29 7.19 7.01
C ASP A 327 -22.55 7.62 6.23
N CYS A 328 -22.44 8.73 5.51
CA CYS A 328 -23.52 9.19 4.63
C CYS A 328 -23.38 8.61 3.23
N HIS A 329 -22.17 8.59 2.66
CA HIS A 329 -21.92 8.24 1.27
C HIS A 329 -21.63 6.76 1.02
N THR A 330 -21.60 5.94 2.03
CA THR A 330 -21.26 4.51 1.99
C THR A 330 -19.81 4.25 1.52
N PRO A 331 -18.93 3.70 2.35
CA PRO A 331 -17.58 3.37 1.93
C PRO A 331 -17.62 2.35 0.78
N HIS A 332 -16.72 2.45 -0.15
CA HIS A 332 -16.57 1.60 -1.34
C HIS A 332 -17.69 1.72 -2.40
N ASP A 333 -18.98 1.93 -2.05
CA ASP A 333 -20.10 2.12 -2.97
C ASP A 333 -20.53 3.61 -3.04
N MET A 334 -19.57 4.51 -3.14
CA MET A 334 -19.86 5.95 -3.26
C MET A 334 -20.49 6.28 -4.60
N ARG A 335 -21.81 6.46 -4.61
CA ARG A 335 -22.60 6.79 -5.81
C ARG A 335 -22.95 8.27 -5.85
N PRO A 336 -23.13 8.86 -7.05
CA PRO A 336 -23.66 10.23 -7.18
C PRO A 336 -25.00 10.37 -6.46
N ALA A 337 -25.28 11.55 -5.90
CA ALA A 337 -26.56 11.82 -5.24
C ALA A 337 -27.78 11.74 -6.19
N THR A 338 -27.54 11.72 -7.50
CA THR A 338 -28.56 11.54 -8.55
C THR A 338 -28.84 10.07 -8.86
N ASP A 339 -28.02 9.14 -8.39
CA ASP A 339 -28.23 7.70 -8.58
C ASP A 339 -29.28 7.21 -7.56
N PRO A 340 -30.39 6.58 -8.01
CA PRO A 340 -31.41 6.02 -7.09
C PRO A 340 -30.87 5.00 -6.09
N ALA A 341 -29.77 4.32 -6.41
CA ALA A 341 -29.10 3.38 -5.51
C ALA A 341 -28.21 4.06 -4.46
N SER A 342 -27.96 5.37 -4.59
CA SER A 342 -27.14 6.11 -3.64
C SER A 342 -27.79 6.20 -2.26
N SER A 343 -26.99 6.04 -1.20
CA SER A 343 -27.44 6.27 0.18
C SER A 343 -27.90 7.71 0.44
N VAL A 344 -27.37 8.66 -0.33
CA VAL A 344 -27.71 10.09 -0.25
C VAL A 344 -28.71 10.56 -1.32
N PHE A 345 -29.25 9.63 -2.12
CA PHE A 345 -30.36 9.93 -3.01
C PHE A 345 -31.58 10.44 -2.19
N PRO A 346 -32.34 11.44 -2.64
CA PRO A 346 -33.41 12.06 -1.85
C PRO A 346 -34.34 11.08 -1.14
N ALA A 347 -34.79 10.02 -1.82
CA ALA A 347 -35.67 9.00 -1.24
C ALA A 347 -34.96 8.09 -0.21
N SER A 348 -33.64 7.98 -0.26
CA SER A 348 -32.84 7.14 0.65
C SER A 348 -32.43 7.87 1.94
N ARG A 349 -32.44 9.20 1.95
CA ARG A 349 -31.90 10.03 3.07
C ARG A 349 -32.56 9.70 4.42
N VAL A 350 -33.88 9.45 4.46
CA VAL A 350 -34.58 9.11 5.74
C VAL A 350 -33.98 7.86 6.34
N ARG A 351 -33.71 6.85 5.54
CA ARG A 351 -33.07 5.59 6.01
C ARG A 351 -31.63 5.84 6.44
N THR A 352 -30.86 6.60 5.66
CA THR A 352 -29.45 6.88 5.94
C THR A 352 -29.29 7.68 7.22
N CYS A 353 -30.02 8.77 7.38
CA CYS A 353 -30.03 9.56 8.62
C CYS A 353 -30.59 8.77 9.80
N GLY A 354 -31.60 7.95 9.55
CA GLY A 354 -32.29 7.11 10.54
C GLY A 354 -31.37 6.05 11.20
N GLY A 355 -30.25 5.68 10.55
CA GLY A 355 -29.26 4.80 11.13
C GLY A 355 -28.66 5.30 12.46
N CYS A 356 -28.51 6.63 12.59
CA CYS A 356 -28.04 7.28 13.82
C CYS A 356 -29.13 8.12 14.51
N HIS A 357 -30.12 8.62 13.75
CA HIS A 357 -31.21 9.47 14.23
C HIS A 357 -32.56 8.74 14.13
N PRO A 358 -32.96 7.96 15.13
CA PRO A 358 -34.18 7.13 15.06
C PRO A 358 -35.46 7.90 14.73
N ALA A 359 -35.50 9.21 15.00
CA ALA A 359 -36.65 10.08 14.72
C ALA A 359 -36.54 10.80 13.34
N ALA A 360 -35.57 10.42 12.49
CA ALA A 360 -35.42 11.03 11.19
C ALA A 360 -36.68 10.84 10.34
N ASN A 361 -37.15 11.91 9.73
CA ASN A 361 -38.33 11.97 8.87
C ASN A 361 -38.10 12.90 7.68
N ALA A 362 -39.10 13.06 6.82
CA ALA A 362 -38.98 13.87 5.59
C ALA A 362 -38.60 15.33 5.86
N ASN A 363 -38.95 15.91 7.00
CA ASN A 363 -38.55 17.27 7.36
C ASN A 363 -37.09 17.31 7.87
N PHE A 364 -36.70 16.33 8.68
CA PHE A 364 -35.32 16.21 9.18
C PHE A 364 -34.29 16.15 8.04
N VAL A 365 -34.55 15.35 7.01
CA VAL A 365 -33.63 15.13 5.88
C VAL A 365 -33.60 16.27 4.85
N ARG A 366 -34.35 17.35 5.06
CA ARG A 366 -34.24 18.59 4.27
C ARG A 366 -32.98 19.40 4.61
N TYR A 367 -32.31 19.05 5.70
CA TYR A 367 -31.02 19.61 6.04
C TYR A 367 -30.00 19.39 4.92
N GLU A 368 -29.27 20.45 4.55
CA GLU A 368 -28.22 20.41 3.51
C GLU A 368 -26.84 20.34 4.18
N PRO A 369 -26.22 19.13 4.26
CA PRO A 369 -24.96 18.94 4.97
C PRO A 369 -23.75 19.62 4.30
N HIS A 370 -23.91 20.06 3.04
CA HIS A 370 -22.90 20.79 2.29
C HIS A 370 -23.38 22.20 1.93
N GLY A 371 -24.25 22.77 2.75
CA GLY A 371 -24.72 24.15 2.61
C GLY A 371 -23.56 25.13 2.76
N ASP A 372 -23.34 25.96 1.74
CA ASP A 372 -22.24 26.90 1.69
C ASP A 372 -22.75 28.32 1.95
N PRO A 373 -22.40 28.93 3.10
CA PRO A 373 -22.81 30.28 3.42
C PRO A 373 -22.16 31.34 2.52
N GLN A 374 -21.16 30.99 1.72
CA GLN A 374 -20.50 31.91 0.79
C GLN A 374 -21.06 31.80 -0.64
N ASP A 375 -21.80 30.74 -0.97
CA ASP A 375 -22.46 30.59 -2.26
C ASP A 375 -23.85 31.23 -2.27
N ARG A 376 -23.87 32.55 -2.57
CA ARG A 376 -25.10 33.34 -2.67
C ARG A 376 -26.05 32.81 -3.74
N ALA A 377 -25.52 32.27 -4.83
CA ALA A 377 -26.34 31.85 -5.96
C ALA A 377 -27.14 30.58 -5.62
N ARG A 378 -26.52 29.62 -4.99
CA ARG A 378 -27.13 28.33 -4.63
C ARG A 378 -27.86 28.38 -3.29
N TYR A 379 -27.34 29.14 -2.31
CA TYR A 379 -27.87 29.21 -0.95
C TYR A 379 -28.15 30.65 -0.48
N PRO A 380 -29.02 31.41 -1.13
CA PRO A 380 -29.21 32.84 -0.85
C PRO A 380 -29.64 33.11 0.60
N THR A 381 -30.54 32.31 1.17
CA THR A 381 -30.97 32.46 2.56
C THR A 381 -29.83 32.26 3.54
N LEU A 382 -29.02 31.23 3.33
CA LEU A 382 -27.85 30.94 4.17
C LEU A 382 -26.81 32.06 4.10
N TYR A 383 -26.54 32.57 2.88
CA TYR A 383 -25.61 33.68 2.65
C TYR A 383 -26.05 34.97 3.41
N TRP A 384 -27.33 35.40 3.27
CA TRP A 384 -27.80 36.64 3.91
C TRP A 384 -27.84 36.49 5.42
N THR A 385 -28.21 35.33 5.95
CA THR A 385 -28.21 35.07 7.39
C THR A 385 -26.76 35.10 7.94
N TRP A 386 -25.84 34.44 7.27
CA TRP A 386 -24.43 34.49 7.65
C TRP A 386 -23.85 35.90 7.62
N LEU A 387 -24.11 36.64 6.54
CA LEU A 387 -23.64 38.01 6.40
C LEU A 387 -24.19 38.92 7.52
N PHE A 388 -25.49 38.83 7.78
CA PHE A 388 -26.13 39.57 8.86
C PHE A 388 -25.51 39.27 10.23
N MET A 389 -25.36 37.99 10.56
CA MET A 389 -24.75 37.55 11.82
C MET A 389 -23.30 37.97 11.97
N THR A 390 -22.52 37.92 10.88
CA THR A 390 -21.13 38.36 10.86
C THR A 390 -21.00 39.85 11.10
N ILE A 391 -21.84 40.67 10.45
CA ILE A 391 -21.86 42.13 10.64
C ILE A 391 -22.31 42.46 12.05
N LEU A 392 -23.35 41.80 12.56
CA LEU A 392 -23.84 42.00 13.92
C LEU A 392 -22.76 41.70 14.97
N LEU A 393 -22.15 40.51 14.85
CA LEU A 393 -21.09 40.10 15.78
C LEU A 393 -19.88 41.05 15.73
N GLY A 394 -19.42 41.35 14.50
CA GLY A 394 -18.31 42.27 14.27
C GLY A 394 -18.59 43.68 14.87
N GLY A 395 -19.81 44.19 14.64
CA GLY A 395 -20.26 45.45 15.19
C GLY A 395 -20.28 45.48 16.72
N VAL A 396 -20.82 44.44 17.34
CA VAL A 396 -20.84 44.30 18.81
C VAL A 396 -19.42 44.23 19.38
N MET A 397 -18.56 43.38 18.76
CA MET A 397 -17.16 43.26 19.23
C MET A 397 -16.37 44.56 19.05
N ALA A 398 -16.56 45.26 17.93
CA ALA A 398 -15.96 46.57 17.69
C ALA A 398 -16.42 47.62 18.71
N PHE A 399 -17.74 47.68 18.97
CA PHE A 399 -18.30 48.61 19.97
C PHE A 399 -17.70 48.39 21.37
N PHE A 400 -17.73 47.15 21.86
CA PHE A 400 -17.19 46.86 23.20
C PHE A 400 -15.64 46.93 23.22
N GLY A 401 -14.96 46.61 22.13
CA GLY A 401 -13.52 46.81 22.02
C GLY A 401 -13.11 48.27 22.14
N ILE A 402 -13.77 49.14 21.37
CA ILE A 402 -13.55 50.59 21.43
C ILE A 402 -13.86 51.11 22.83
N HIS A 403 -15.00 50.74 23.40
CA HIS A 403 -15.39 51.13 24.74
C HIS A 403 -14.33 50.74 25.79
N THR A 404 -13.83 49.53 25.73
CA THR A 404 -12.79 49.01 26.63
C THR A 404 -11.49 49.79 26.49
N VAL A 405 -11.04 50.07 25.25
CA VAL A 405 -9.83 50.88 25.01
C VAL A 405 -9.98 52.30 25.57
N LEU A 406 -11.12 52.94 25.32
CA LEU A 406 -11.39 54.28 25.84
C LEU A 406 -11.44 54.30 27.38
N TRP A 407 -12.07 53.30 27.97
CA TRP A 407 -12.14 53.17 29.45
C TRP A 407 -10.76 52.92 30.06
N LEU A 408 -9.95 52.02 29.50
CA LEU A 408 -8.57 51.80 29.94
C LEU A 408 -7.71 53.05 29.77
N GLY A 409 -7.85 53.76 28.65
CA GLY A 409 -7.18 55.04 28.41
C GLY A 409 -7.51 56.08 29.49
N ARG A 410 -8.80 56.21 29.84
CA ARG A 410 -9.24 57.11 30.94
C ARG A 410 -8.62 56.71 32.26
N LEU A 411 -8.70 55.43 32.65
CA LEU A 411 -8.10 54.93 33.89
C LEU A 411 -6.59 55.18 33.96
N THR A 412 -5.86 55.05 32.89
CA THR A 412 -4.40 55.31 32.85
C THR A 412 -4.12 56.80 33.02
N LEU A 413 -4.93 57.65 32.38
CA LEU A 413 -4.81 59.13 32.54
C LEU A 413 -5.16 59.58 33.96
N ASP A 414 -6.19 59.06 34.57
CA ASP A 414 -6.59 59.40 35.93
C ASP A 414 -5.52 58.93 36.92
N ARG A 415 -4.98 57.76 36.82
CA ARG A 415 -3.84 57.30 37.63
C ARG A 415 -2.58 58.15 37.44
N ALA A 416 -2.32 58.61 36.21
CA ALA A 416 -1.19 59.53 35.94
C ALA A 416 -1.41 60.93 36.60
N ARG A 417 -2.64 61.44 36.57
CA ARG A 417 -3.03 62.71 37.26
C ARG A 417 -2.88 62.58 38.75
N GLU A 418 -3.36 61.48 39.36
CA GLU A 418 -3.21 61.23 40.78
C GLU A 418 -1.73 61.16 41.22
N LYS A 419 -0.91 60.45 40.45
CA LYS A 419 0.54 60.37 40.69
C LYS A 419 1.23 61.71 40.52
N ARG A 420 0.82 62.56 39.60
CA ARG A 420 1.33 63.93 39.45
C ARG A 420 0.89 64.83 40.64
N ALA A 421 -0.37 64.77 41.06
CA ALA A 421 -0.90 65.52 42.22
C ALA A 421 -0.18 65.14 43.54
N ALA A 422 0.04 63.81 43.74
CA ALA A 422 0.80 63.33 44.90
C ALA A 422 2.26 63.84 44.95
N ARG A 423 2.90 63.90 43.76
CA ARG A 423 4.29 64.40 43.61
C ARG A 423 4.36 65.95 43.86
N SER A 424 3.34 66.72 43.49
CA SER A 424 3.30 68.17 43.73
C SER A 424 2.98 68.50 45.20
N ALA A 425 2.16 67.70 45.88
CA ALA A 425 1.85 67.90 47.31
C ALA A 425 3.00 67.51 48.24
N GLY A 426 3.94 66.68 47.81
CA GLY A 426 5.11 66.24 48.60
C GLY A 426 6.38 67.10 48.43
N ARG A 427 6.35 68.20 47.64
CA ARG A 427 7.49 69.12 47.56
C ARG A 427 7.44 70.15 48.75
N PRO A 428 8.44 70.12 49.62
CA PRO A 428 8.58 71.19 50.62
C PRO A 428 8.85 72.48 49.86
N GLY A 429 8.12 73.54 50.26
CA GLY A 429 8.33 74.89 49.72
C GLY A 429 9.78 75.35 49.92
N PRO A 430 10.33 76.22 49.03
CA PRO A 430 11.66 76.76 49.20
C PRO A 430 11.63 77.61 50.52
N ALA A 431 12.64 77.35 51.36
CA ALA A 431 12.90 78.07 52.58
C ALA A 431 13.40 79.52 52.27
#